data_6baf112c7e5ce436fd437afb6e0882d6
#
_entry.id   6baf112c7e5ce436fd437afb6e0882d6
#
_cell.length_a   1.000
_cell.length_b   1.000
_cell.length_c   1.000
_cell.angle_alpha   90.00
_cell.angle_beta   90.00
_cell.angle_gamma   90.00
#
_symmetry.space_group_name_H-M   'P 1'
#
loop_
_entity.id
_entity.type
_entity.pdbx_description
1 polymer ?
#
loop_
_entity_poly.entity_id
_entity_poly.type
_entity_poly.pdbx_seq_one_letter_code
_entity_poly.pdbx_strand_id
1 'polypeptide(L)'
;MKEEKIKIKSEMDGLVLDCLLIEPDKEINGVVQLAHGMNEHKERYIDFMKFLASNGYATFINDHRGHGKSLKSKDDLGYFYDEKADFVVEDLHQLTKYLRKRYKTQKIILMGHSMGSMIVRKYISKYDDIIDGLIVCGSPSKNKTAALGLKIIKIMEKIKGDKHRSKLIKKLMFGGYDKKGELPNNWICTNNEIVKKYNEDELCQYEYTLNGYENIVRLMVDIYNPNIYNKKNPHLPILFIAGADDPVISSEKDWNNAQAFLENLGYKNIKGILYPNQRHEILNELENEVVYNDILKWLNKII
;
A
#
# COMPACT_ATOMS: atom_id res chain seq x y z
N MET A 1 5.19 17.18 -18.38
CA MET A 1 4.34 16.18 -17.68
C MET A 1 2.96 16.75 -17.51
N LYS A 2 1.94 15.94 -17.74
CA LYS A 2 0.53 16.34 -17.58
C LYS A 2 0.00 15.72 -16.27
N GLU A 3 -0.53 16.57 -15.40
CA GLU A 3 -1.20 16.15 -14.17
C GLU A 3 -2.72 16.22 -14.36
N GLU A 4 -3.44 15.16 -13.98
CA GLU A 4 -4.90 15.08 -14.09
C GLU A 4 -5.48 14.57 -12.76
N LYS A 5 -6.35 15.37 -12.14
CA LYS A 5 -7.15 14.97 -10.97
C LYS A 5 -8.44 14.32 -11.46
N ILE A 6 -8.68 13.10 -11.04
CA ILE A 6 -9.78 12.27 -11.51
C ILE A 6 -10.63 11.83 -10.32
N LYS A 7 -11.94 11.84 -10.48
CA LYS A 7 -12.88 11.31 -9.48
C LYS A 7 -13.64 10.15 -10.07
N ILE A 8 -13.54 8.98 -9.43
CA ILE A 8 -14.21 7.75 -9.87
C ILE A 8 -15.11 7.27 -8.73
N LYS A 9 -16.38 7.00 -9.04
CA LYS A 9 -17.29 6.39 -8.06
C LYS A 9 -16.99 4.89 -7.94
N SER A 10 -16.80 4.42 -6.71
CA SER A 10 -16.68 3.00 -6.40
C SER A 10 -17.93 2.23 -6.84
N GLU A 11 -17.71 1.13 -7.56
CA GLU A 11 -18.78 0.20 -7.96
C GLU A 11 -19.36 -0.53 -6.73
N MET A 12 -18.67 -0.51 -5.58
CA MET A 12 -19.08 -1.22 -4.37
C MET A 12 -20.18 -0.49 -3.59
N ASP A 13 -20.07 0.83 -3.45
CA ASP A 13 -20.97 1.60 -2.58
C ASP A 13 -21.16 3.07 -3.00
N GLY A 14 -20.64 3.43 -4.19
CA GLY A 14 -20.74 4.78 -4.75
C GLY A 14 -19.82 5.82 -4.07
N LEU A 15 -18.90 5.41 -3.18
CA LEU A 15 -17.89 6.31 -2.62
C LEU A 15 -17.08 6.95 -3.73
N VAL A 16 -16.85 8.26 -3.66
CA VAL A 16 -16.00 8.95 -4.62
C VAL A 16 -14.54 8.73 -4.27
N LEU A 17 -13.82 8.02 -5.13
CA LEU A 17 -12.37 7.83 -5.04
C LEU A 17 -11.68 9.02 -5.71
N ASP A 18 -10.84 9.72 -4.95
CA ASP A 18 -10.06 10.86 -5.43
C ASP A 18 -8.70 10.36 -5.94
N CYS A 19 -8.45 10.54 -7.22
CA CYS A 19 -7.31 9.96 -7.93
C CYS A 19 -6.43 11.06 -8.52
N LEU A 20 -5.16 10.73 -8.72
CA LEU A 20 -4.17 11.54 -9.42
C LEU A 20 -3.49 10.71 -10.50
N LEU A 21 -3.41 11.25 -11.70
CA LEU A 21 -2.67 10.71 -12.82
C LEU A 21 -1.58 11.70 -13.23
N ILE A 22 -0.35 11.23 -13.41
CA ILE A 22 0.75 11.99 -13.98
C ILE A 22 1.26 11.25 -15.21
N GLU A 23 1.17 11.90 -16.37
CA GLU A 23 1.59 11.36 -17.67
C GLU A 23 2.89 12.06 -18.14
N PRO A 24 3.80 11.33 -18.81
CA PRO A 24 4.93 11.94 -19.52
C PRO A 24 4.44 12.78 -20.71
N ASP A 25 5.28 13.74 -21.15
CA ASP A 25 5.03 14.47 -22.43
C ASP A 25 5.44 13.66 -23.68
N LYS A 26 6.02 12.48 -23.46
CA LYS A 26 6.53 11.56 -24.50
C LYS A 26 5.61 10.35 -24.63
N GLU A 27 6.01 9.42 -25.50
CA GLU A 27 5.43 8.08 -25.57
C GLU A 27 5.44 7.39 -24.20
N ILE A 28 4.35 6.69 -23.88
CA ILE A 28 4.17 6.00 -22.61
C ILE A 28 4.67 4.56 -22.76
N ASN A 29 5.77 4.22 -22.04
CA ASN A 29 6.34 2.89 -22.03
C ASN A 29 5.46 1.90 -21.24
N GLY A 30 4.90 2.34 -20.11
CA GLY A 30 4.07 1.54 -19.23
C GLY A 30 3.33 2.39 -18.21
N VAL A 31 2.50 1.74 -17.40
CA VAL A 31 1.68 2.40 -16.37
C VAL A 31 2.02 1.81 -15.01
N VAL A 32 2.26 2.66 -14.02
CA VAL A 32 2.44 2.24 -12.62
C VAL A 32 1.25 2.72 -11.81
N GLN A 33 0.44 1.78 -11.33
CA GLN A 33 -0.67 2.02 -10.41
C GLN A 33 -0.17 1.85 -8.98
N LEU A 34 -0.35 2.87 -8.14
CA LEU A 34 0.16 2.93 -6.77
C LEU A 34 -0.97 2.76 -5.76
N ALA A 35 -0.67 2.07 -4.66
CA ALA A 35 -1.54 1.88 -3.50
C ALA A 35 -0.76 2.32 -2.25
N HIS A 36 -1.21 3.39 -1.60
CA HIS A 36 -0.54 3.99 -0.44
C HIS A 36 -0.76 3.22 0.87
N GLY A 37 -0.02 3.58 1.91
CA GLY A 37 -0.07 2.95 3.23
C GLY A 37 -1.14 3.53 4.18
N MET A 38 -1.04 3.14 5.46
CA MET A 38 -1.85 3.69 6.54
C MET A 38 -1.43 5.12 6.86
N ASN A 39 -2.40 5.92 7.35
CA ASN A 39 -2.12 7.28 7.81
C ASN A 39 -1.32 8.10 6.80
N GLU A 40 -1.63 7.94 5.53
CA GLU A 40 -1.05 8.71 4.43
C GLU A 40 -2.06 8.90 3.29
N HIS A 41 -1.68 9.60 2.25
CA HIS A 41 -2.52 9.93 1.11
C HIS A 41 -1.68 10.09 -0.17
N LYS A 42 -2.34 10.15 -1.31
CA LYS A 42 -1.72 10.14 -2.64
C LYS A 42 -0.70 11.26 -2.90
N GLU A 43 -0.90 12.44 -2.31
CA GLU A 43 0.01 13.58 -2.54
C GLU A 43 1.43 13.33 -2.05
N ARG A 44 1.64 12.38 -1.12
CA ARG A 44 2.97 11.99 -0.62
C ARG A 44 3.81 11.21 -1.63
N TYR A 45 3.20 10.78 -2.72
CA TYR A 45 3.86 10.02 -3.80
C TYR A 45 4.22 10.86 -5.02
N ILE A 46 3.90 12.16 -5.05
CA ILE A 46 4.04 13.03 -6.22
C ILE A 46 5.49 13.06 -6.74
N ASP A 47 6.49 13.13 -5.88
CA ASP A 47 7.89 13.19 -6.29
C ASP A 47 8.32 11.89 -7.00
N PHE A 48 7.96 10.73 -6.45
CA PHE A 48 8.18 9.44 -7.10
C PHE A 48 7.40 9.31 -8.41
N MET A 49 6.14 9.75 -8.44
CA MET A 49 5.32 9.75 -9.66
C MET A 49 5.94 10.61 -10.76
N LYS A 50 6.44 11.81 -10.43
CA LYS A 50 7.14 12.70 -11.37
C LYS A 50 8.45 12.10 -11.86
N PHE A 51 9.22 11.44 -10.98
CA PHE A 51 10.41 10.70 -11.39
C PHE A 51 10.08 9.64 -12.44
N LEU A 52 9.08 8.81 -12.20
CA LEU A 52 8.67 7.79 -13.16
C LEU A 52 8.13 8.40 -14.46
N ALA A 53 7.35 9.48 -14.38
CA ALA A 53 6.82 10.17 -15.55
C ALA A 53 7.94 10.81 -16.41
N SER A 54 9.00 11.36 -15.78
CA SER A 54 10.18 11.85 -16.52
C SER A 54 10.91 10.74 -17.28
N ASN A 55 10.75 9.49 -16.83
CA ASN A 55 11.33 8.29 -17.44
C ASN A 55 10.37 7.51 -18.36
N GLY A 56 9.22 8.13 -18.73
CA GLY A 56 8.31 7.56 -19.73
C GLY A 56 7.20 6.67 -19.17
N TYR A 57 6.96 6.66 -17.86
CA TYR A 57 5.88 5.88 -17.24
C TYR A 57 4.72 6.76 -16.84
N ALA A 58 3.51 6.44 -17.27
CA ALA A 58 2.32 7.03 -16.67
C ALA A 58 2.14 6.46 -15.25
N THR A 59 1.81 7.33 -14.30
CA THR A 59 1.63 6.94 -12.89
C THR A 59 0.26 7.33 -12.40
N PHE A 60 -0.39 6.41 -11.70
CA PHE A 60 -1.75 6.60 -11.19
C PHE A 60 -1.83 6.18 -9.73
N ILE A 61 -2.46 7.00 -8.91
CA ILE A 61 -2.71 6.72 -7.50
C ILE A 61 -4.09 7.24 -7.10
N ASN A 62 -4.76 6.56 -6.19
CA ASN A 62 -5.97 7.07 -5.53
C ASN A 62 -5.74 7.19 -4.02
N ASP A 63 -6.46 8.09 -3.37
CA ASP A 63 -6.68 7.94 -1.95
C ASP A 63 -7.57 6.71 -1.72
N HIS A 64 -7.16 5.79 -0.86
CA HIS A 64 -8.00 4.66 -0.46
C HIS A 64 -9.23 5.14 0.28
N ARG A 65 -10.30 4.34 0.28
CA ARG A 65 -11.48 4.60 1.11
C ARG A 65 -11.09 4.85 2.57
N GLY A 66 -11.68 5.87 3.17
CA GLY A 66 -11.32 6.28 4.54
C GLY A 66 -9.99 7.05 4.66
N HIS A 67 -9.38 7.47 3.56
CA HIS A 67 -8.11 8.21 3.53
C HIS A 67 -8.18 9.44 2.63
N GLY A 68 -7.30 10.40 2.89
CA GLY A 68 -7.13 11.59 2.05
C GLY A 68 -8.46 12.29 1.74
N LYS A 69 -8.86 12.30 0.47
CA LYS A 69 -10.11 12.91 -0.01
C LYS A 69 -11.18 11.88 -0.41
N SER A 70 -10.93 10.59 -0.26
CA SER A 70 -11.88 9.50 -0.55
C SER A 70 -12.76 9.21 0.67
N LEU A 71 -13.57 10.19 1.06
CA LEU A 71 -14.40 10.23 2.27
C LEU A 71 -15.82 10.67 1.95
N LYS A 72 -16.83 10.20 2.72
CA LYS A 72 -18.18 10.77 2.73
C LYS A 72 -18.27 11.98 3.66
N SER A 73 -17.47 11.99 4.74
CA SER A 73 -17.34 13.08 5.71
C SER A 73 -15.88 13.17 6.18
N LYS A 74 -15.43 14.35 6.63
CA LYS A 74 -14.09 14.51 7.24
C LYS A 74 -13.91 13.68 8.50
N ASP A 75 -15.01 13.38 9.22
CA ASP A 75 -14.99 12.53 10.41
C ASP A 75 -14.75 11.05 10.09
N ASP A 76 -14.81 10.66 8.82
CA ASP A 76 -14.65 9.28 8.38
C ASP A 76 -13.18 8.90 8.07
N LEU A 77 -12.19 9.76 8.37
CA LEU A 77 -10.78 9.37 8.28
C LEU A 77 -10.54 8.09 9.09
N GLY A 78 -9.98 7.07 8.44
CA GLY A 78 -9.74 5.75 9.03
C GLY A 78 -10.99 4.85 9.14
N TYR A 79 -12.09 5.16 8.42
CA TYR A 79 -13.28 4.34 8.31
C TYR A 79 -13.42 3.77 6.89
N PHE A 80 -13.43 2.44 6.72
CA PHE A 80 -13.35 1.80 5.41
C PHE A 80 -14.71 1.57 4.72
N TYR A 81 -15.83 1.77 5.41
CA TYR A 81 -17.17 1.48 4.88
C TYR A 81 -17.37 0.02 4.44
N ASP A 82 -16.57 -0.90 4.96
CA ASP A 82 -16.54 -2.32 4.61
C ASP A 82 -16.22 -3.16 5.85
N GLU A 83 -16.70 -4.40 5.91
CA GLU A 83 -16.45 -5.31 7.04
C GLU A 83 -15.39 -6.39 6.75
N LYS A 84 -14.87 -6.48 5.51
CA LYS A 84 -14.09 -7.65 5.07
C LYS A 84 -12.77 -7.29 4.37
N ALA A 85 -12.42 -6.02 4.30
CA ALA A 85 -11.30 -5.53 3.50
C ALA A 85 -11.34 -5.98 2.02
N ASP A 86 -12.55 -6.17 1.49
CA ASP A 86 -12.76 -6.53 0.10
C ASP A 86 -12.97 -5.27 -0.76
N PHE A 87 -13.71 -4.28 -0.27
CA PHE A 87 -14.02 -3.07 -1.05
C PHE A 87 -12.77 -2.30 -1.47
N VAL A 88 -11.74 -2.20 -0.62
CA VAL A 88 -10.49 -1.53 -0.97
C VAL A 88 -9.74 -2.26 -2.09
N VAL A 89 -9.86 -3.58 -2.17
CA VAL A 89 -9.29 -4.40 -3.24
C VAL A 89 -10.10 -4.28 -4.52
N GLU A 90 -11.44 -4.30 -4.42
CA GLU A 90 -12.34 -4.14 -5.57
C GLU A 90 -12.26 -2.72 -6.16
N ASP A 91 -12.11 -1.68 -5.32
CA ASP A 91 -11.82 -0.32 -5.78
C ASP A 91 -10.54 -0.30 -6.62
N LEU A 92 -9.45 -0.90 -6.10
CA LEU A 92 -8.18 -0.96 -6.81
C LEU A 92 -8.32 -1.72 -8.14
N HIS A 93 -9.10 -2.81 -8.16
CA HIS A 93 -9.40 -3.57 -9.38
C HIS A 93 -10.21 -2.76 -10.39
N GLN A 94 -11.24 -2.04 -9.95
CA GLN A 94 -11.99 -1.12 -10.80
C GLN A 94 -11.08 -0.07 -11.44
N LEU A 95 -10.14 0.49 -10.67
CA LEU A 95 -9.16 1.46 -11.16
C LEU A 95 -8.17 0.82 -12.15
N THR A 96 -7.74 -0.43 -11.93
CA THR A 96 -6.94 -1.17 -12.92
C THR A 96 -7.71 -1.36 -14.23
N LYS A 97 -9.01 -1.70 -14.17
CA LYS A 97 -9.87 -1.79 -15.37
C LYS A 97 -9.99 -0.44 -16.11
N TYR A 98 -10.09 0.66 -15.35
CA TYR A 98 -10.07 2.01 -15.92
C TYR A 98 -8.76 2.28 -16.67
N LEU A 99 -7.62 1.94 -16.08
CA LEU A 99 -6.30 2.11 -16.71
C LEU A 99 -6.14 1.22 -17.94
N ARG A 100 -6.62 -0.04 -17.91
CA ARG A 100 -6.61 -0.94 -19.08
C ARG A 100 -7.44 -0.39 -20.26
N LYS A 101 -8.54 0.32 -19.99
CA LYS A 101 -9.33 0.99 -21.04
C LYS A 101 -8.60 2.21 -21.61
N ARG A 102 -7.90 2.97 -20.76
CA ARG A 102 -7.17 4.18 -21.17
C ARG A 102 -5.88 3.82 -21.92
N TYR A 103 -5.14 2.81 -21.45
CA TYR A 103 -3.84 2.37 -21.94
C TYR A 103 -3.94 0.92 -22.47
N LYS A 104 -4.43 0.79 -23.71
CA LYS A 104 -4.79 -0.53 -24.27
C LYS A 104 -3.60 -1.46 -24.52
N THR A 105 -2.43 -0.93 -24.82
CA THR A 105 -1.24 -1.67 -25.24
C THR A 105 -0.13 -1.67 -24.17
N GLN A 106 -0.15 -0.72 -23.26
CA GLN A 106 0.87 -0.57 -22.23
C GLN A 106 0.71 -1.62 -21.11
N LYS A 107 1.84 -2.11 -20.61
CA LYS A 107 1.86 -2.94 -19.41
C LYS A 107 1.47 -2.13 -18.19
N ILE A 108 0.71 -2.75 -17.27
CA ILE A 108 0.31 -2.16 -16.00
C ILE A 108 1.03 -2.87 -14.87
N ILE A 109 1.80 -2.10 -14.12
CA ILE A 109 2.51 -2.55 -12.92
C ILE A 109 1.76 -2.04 -11.70
N LEU A 110 1.40 -2.92 -10.79
CA LEU A 110 0.77 -2.57 -9.54
C LEU A 110 1.81 -2.48 -8.43
N MET A 111 1.85 -1.37 -7.70
CA MET A 111 2.78 -1.18 -6.57
C MET A 111 2.00 -0.80 -5.31
N GLY A 112 2.31 -1.44 -4.19
CA GLY A 112 1.73 -1.09 -2.89
C GLY A 112 2.79 -0.91 -1.82
N HIS A 113 2.61 0.12 -0.98
CA HIS A 113 3.46 0.41 0.18
C HIS A 113 2.70 0.11 1.48
N SER A 114 3.35 -0.53 2.44
CA SER A 114 2.81 -0.76 3.79
C SER A 114 1.42 -1.43 3.77
N MET A 115 0.36 -0.79 4.24
CA MET A 115 -1.02 -1.24 4.06
C MET A 115 -1.33 -1.50 2.58
N GLY A 116 -0.92 -0.61 1.68
CA GLY A 116 -1.06 -0.79 0.24
C GLY A 116 -0.40 -2.07 -0.26
N SER A 117 0.74 -2.48 0.34
CA SER A 117 1.40 -3.74 0.01
C SER A 117 0.55 -4.96 0.38
N MET A 118 -0.23 -4.88 1.46
CA MET A 118 -1.20 -5.91 1.81
C MET A 118 -2.39 -5.93 0.84
N ILE A 119 -2.87 -4.74 0.44
CA ILE A 119 -3.97 -4.62 -0.53
C ILE A 119 -3.56 -5.26 -1.86
N VAL A 120 -2.37 -4.97 -2.38
CA VAL A 120 -1.91 -5.53 -3.67
C VAL A 120 -1.59 -7.02 -3.58
N ARG A 121 -1.15 -7.54 -2.42
CA ARG A 121 -1.01 -8.98 -2.20
C ARG A 121 -2.37 -9.69 -2.13
N LYS A 122 -3.38 -9.08 -1.50
CA LYS A 122 -4.75 -9.60 -1.53
C LYS A 122 -5.35 -9.46 -2.94
N TYR A 123 -5.02 -8.41 -3.68
CA TYR A 123 -5.43 -8.22 -5.07
C TYR A 123 -4.98 -9.39 -5.97
N ILE A 124 -3.71 -9.78 -5.94
CA ILE A 124 -3.22 -10.88 -6.77
C ILE A 124 -3.83 -12.24 -6.40
N SER A 125 -4.44 -12.36 -5.23
CA SER A 125 -5.16 -13.60 -4.88
C SER A 125 -6.37 -13.87 -5.78
N LYS A 126 -6.87 -12.82 -6.47
CA LYS A 126 -8.05 -12.88 -7.36
C LYS A 126 -7.72 -12.48 -8.81
N TYR A 127 -6.79 -11.54 -9.02
CA TYR A 127 -6.64 -10.74 -10.24
C TYR A 127 -5.19 -10.66 -10.73
N ASP A 128 -4.39 -11.70 -10.52
CA ASP A 128 -2.98 -11.74 -10.92
C ASP A 128 -2.76 -11.83 -12.44
N ASP A 129 -3.83 -12.12 -13.21
CA ASP A 129 -3.84 -12.25 -14.66
C ASP A 129 -4.11 -10.92 -15.42
N ILE A 130 -4.46 -9.84 -14.70
CA ILE A 130 -4.78 -8.56 -15.33
C ILE A 130 -3.74 -7.45 -15.09
N ILE A 131 -2.64 -7.79 -14.42
CA ILE A 131 -1.47 -6.92 -14.26
C ILE A 131 -0.23 -7.62 -14.82
N ASP A 132 0.79 -6.85 -15.19
CA ASP A 132 2.00 -7.34 -15.84
C ASP A 132 3.21 -7.37 -14.90
N GLY A 133 3.06 -6.88 -13.70
CA GLY A 133 4.07 -6.93 -12.63
C GLY A 133 3.53 -6.40 -11.32
N LEU A 134 4.18 -6.79 -10.22
CA LEU A 134 3.82 -6.41 -8.86
C LEU A 134 5.04 -5.91 -8.10
N ILE A 135 4.91 -4.76 -7.42
CA ILE A 135 5.92 -4.26 -6.46
C ILE A 135 5.30 -4.24 -5.07
N VAL A 136 5.94 -4.93 -4.13
CA VAL A 136 5.53 -5.06 -2.73
C VAL A 136 6.55 -4.32 -1.86
N CYS A 137 6.19 -3.12 -1.40
CA CYS A 137 7.08 -2.23 -0.67
C CYS A 137 6.72 -2.20 0.82
N GLY A 138 7.69 -2.42 1.72
CA GLY A 138 7.52 -2.32 3.17
C GLY A 138 6.39 -3.20 3.72
N SER A 139 6.23 -4.43 3.20
CA SER A 139 5.10 -5.28 3.53
C SER A 139 5.20 -5.89 4.92
N PRO A 140 4.13 -5.79 5.75
CA PRO A 140 4.11 -6.41 7.07
C PRO A 140 4.38 -7.92 7.01
N SER A 141 5.24 -8.37 7.91
CA SER A 141 5.52 -9.78 8.12
C SER A 141 4.34 -10.51 8.78
N LYS A 142 4.36 -11.85 8.71
CA LYS A 142 3.28 -12.67 9.28
C LYS A 142 3.17 -12.47 10.79
N ASN A 143 2.04 -11.93 11.24
CA ASN A 143 1.75 -11.76 12.65
C ASN A 143 0.86 -12.91 13.15
N LYS A 144 1.40 -13.75 14.05
CA LYS A 144 0.69 -14.92 14.60
C LYS A 144 -0.50 -14.55 15.49
N THR A 145 -0.51 -13.34 16.04
CA THR A 145 -1.58 -12.85 16.94
C THR A 145 -2.66 -12.06 16.21
N ALA A 146 -2.50 -11.78 14.92
CA ALA A 146 -3.44 -10.98 14.14
C ALA A 146 -4.87 -11.55 14.17
N ALA A 147 -5.03 -12.87 14.05
CA ALA A 147 -6.34 -13.53 14.11
C ALA A 147 -7.04 -13.36 15.47
N LEU A 148 -6.28 -13.36 16.58
CA LEU A 148 -6.81 -13.05 17.91
C LEU A 148 -7.18 -11.57 18.02
N GLY A 149 -6.31 -10.68 17.53
CA GLY A 149 -6.57 -9.25 17.47
C GLY A 149 -7.86 -8.92 16.73
N LEU A 150 -8.10 -9.58 15.59
CA LEU A 150 -9.33 -9.43 14.81
C LEU A 150 -10.59 -9.80 15.62
N LYS A 151 -10.54 -10.90 16.40
CA LYS A 151 -11.66 -11.31 17.27
C LYS A 151 -11.93 -10.26 18.35
N ILE A 152 -10.90 -9.69 18.95
CA ILE A 152 -11.01 -8.65 19.99
C ILE A 152 -11.66 -7.40 19.38
N ILE A 153 -11.18 -6.94 18.22
CA ILE A 153 -11.73 -5.77 17.52
C ILE A 153 -13.22 -5.97 17.25
N LYS A 154 -13.64 -7.12 16.72
CA LYS A 154 -15.05 -7.44 16.45
C LYS A 154 -15.94 -7.42 17.69
N ILE A 155 -15.42 -7.90 18.83
CA ILE A 155 -16.16 -7.81 20.10
C ILE A 155 -16.32 -6.34 20.51
N MET A 156 -15.25 -5.55 20.37
CA MET A 156 -15.29 -4.12 20.70
C MET A 156 -16.25 -3.35 19.79
N GLU A 157 -16.31 -3.68 18.48
CA GLU A 157 -17.28 -3.09 17.55
C GLU A 157 -18.72 -3.32 17.96
N LYS A 158 -19.06 -4.56 18.37
CA LYS A 158 -20.39 -4.91 18.86
C LYS A 158 -20.80 -4.12 20.11
N ILE A 159 -19.85 -3.75 20.96
CA ILE A 159 -20.11 -3.06 22.23
C ILE A 159 -20.07 -1.53 22.06
N LYS A 160 -19.15 -1.01 21.27
CA LYS A 160 -18.84 0.43 21.18
C LYS A 160 -19.22 1.06 19.83
N GLY A 161 -19.63 0.26 18.87
CA GLY A 161 -19.87 0.68 17.48
C GLY A 161 -18.60 0.69 16.62
N ASP A 162 -18.79 0.54 15.34
CA ASP A 162 -17.75 0.43 14.31
C ASP A 162 -16.93 1.73 14.11
N LYS A 163 -17.54 2.89 14.36
CA LYS A 163 -16.87 4.21 14.29
C LYS A 163 -16.09 4.59 15.56
N HIS A 164 -16.14 3.77 16.61
CA HIS A 164 -15.37 4.05 17.83
C HIS A 164 -13.86 4.04 17.55
N ARG A 165 -13.14 5.07 18.05
CA ARG A 165 -11.67 5.19 17.96
C ARG A 165 -11.04 4.68 19.25
N SER A 166 -10.16 3.67 19.15
CA SER A 166 -9.61 2.97 20.31
C SER A 166 -8.11 3.21 20.49
N LYS A 167 -7.76 4.02 21.49
CA LYS A 167 -6.37 4.24 21.90
C LYS A 167 -5.66 2.93 22.28
N LEU A 168 -6.40 1.96 22.83
CA LEU A 168 -5.84 0.65 23.20
C LEU A 168 -5.39 -0.12 21.94
N ILE A 169 -6.24 -0.19 20.91
CA ILE A 169 -5.86 -0.88 19.65
C ILE A 169 -4.70 -0.16 18.98
N LYS A 170 -4.72 1.18 18.91
CA LYS A 170 -3.59 1.98 18.40
C LYS A 170 -2.29 1.61 19.11
N LYS A 171 -2.29 1.58 20.44
CA LYS A 171 -1.11 1.22 21.25
C LYS A 171 -0.63 -0.21 21.00
N LEU A 172 -1.53 -1.17 20.83
CA LEU A 172 -1.19 -2.56 20.54
C LEU A 172 -0.57 -2.72 19.15
N MET A 173 -0.99 -1.91 18.16
CA MET A 173 -0.47 -2.00 16.80
C MET A 173 0.84 -1.24 16.60
N PHE A 174 1.03 -0.09 17.24
CA PHE A 174 2.15 0.83 16.94
C PHE A 174 3.00 1.20 18.16
N GLY A 175 2.60 0.84 19.36
CA GLY A 175 3.23 1.32 20.60
C GLY A 175 4.66 0.87 20.85
N GLY A 176 5.25 0.10 19.93
CA GLY A 176 6.64 -0.35 20.01
C GLY A 176 7.57 0.23 18.94
N TYR A 177 7.07 1.06 18.03
CA TYR A 177 7.87 1.57 16.91
C TYR A 177 8.64 2.84 17.25
N ASP A 178 8.03 3.75 18.02
CA ASP A 178 8.72 4.97 18.45
C ASP A 178 9.77 4.69 19.52
N LYS A 179 10.97 5.24 19.34
CA LYS A 179 12.06 5.17 20.31
C LYS A 179 12.02 6.40 21.22
N LYS A 180 12.24 6.17 22.52
CA LYS A 180 12.24 7.24 23.51
C LYS A 180 13.36 8.25 23.20
N GLY A 181 12.99 9.54 23.14
CA GLY A 181 13.92 10.64 22.89
C GLY A 181 14.10 11.01 21.42
N GLU A 182 13.46 10.29 20.48
CA GLU A 182 13.41 10.63 19.08
C GLU A 182 12.10 11.38 18.71
N LEU A 183 12.03 11.91 17.49
CA LEU A 183 10.79 12.53 16.97
C LEU A 183 9.67 11.47 16.93
N PRO A 184 8.42 11.83 17.25
CA PRO A 184 7.28 10.93 17.01
C PRO A 184 7.27 10.45 15.56
N ASN A 185 6.87 9.19 15.35
CA ASN A 185 6.86 8.54 14.03
C ASN A 185 8.22 8.49 13.30
N ASN A 186 9.33 8.69 14.01
CA ASN A 186 10.67 8.63 13.42
C ASN A 186 10.97 7.26 12.75
N TRP A 187 10.30 6.19 13.17
CA TRP A 187 10.43 4.87 12.57
C TRP A 187 10.05 4.80 11.07
N ILE A 188 9.30 5.79 10.55
CA ILE A 188 8.88 5.79 9.15
C ILE A 188 10.02 6.15 8.18
N CYS A 189 10.94 7.06 8.59
CA CYS A 189 11.96 7.59 7.69
C CYS A 189 13.16 8.11 8.47
N THR A 190 14.37 8.03 7.92
CA THR A 190 15.58 8.67 8.48
C THR A 190 15.62 10.18 8.20
N ASN A 191 14.91 10.64 7.17
CA ASN A 191 14.80 12.05 6.81
C ASN A 191 13.86 12.80 7.77
N ASN A 192 14.44 13.52 8.73
CA ASN A 192 13.70 14.26 9.75
C ASN A 192 12.73 15.32 9.18
N GLU A 193 13.01 15.90 8.02
CA GLU A 193 12.11 16.88 7.39
C GLU A 193 10.84 16.20 6.88
N ILE A 194 10.95 14.99 6.36
CA ILE A 194 9.79 14.18 5.97
C ILE A 194 8.98 13.79 7.21
N VAL A 195 9.65 13.37 8.29
CA VAL A 195 8.97 13.00 9.55
C VAL A 195 8.22 14.20 10.14
N LYS A 196 8.81 15.41 10.14
CA LYS A 196 8.13 16.64 10.58
C LYS A 196 6.89 16.92 9.75
N LYS A 197 7.01 16.92 8.39
CA LYS A 197 5.89 17.13 7.49
C LYS A 197 4.77 16.10 7.73
N TYR A 198 5.13 14.83 7.94
CA TYR A 198 4.17 13.78 8.29
C TYR A 198 3.44 14.07 9.61
N ASN A 199 4.17 14.55 10.64
CA ASN A 199 3.61 14.84 11.95
C ASN A 199 2.70 16.10 11.95
N GLU A 200 2.88 17.01 11.00
CA GLU A 200 2.11 18.24 10.83
C GLU A 200 0.89 18.05 9.90
N ASP A 201 0.84 16.95 9.14
CA ASP A 201 -0.21 16.71 8.16
C ASP A 201 -1.46 16.08 8.81
N GLU A 202 -2.57 16.82 8.84
CA GLU A 202 -3.84 16.36 9.41
C GLU A 202 -4.37 15.09 8.72
N LEU A 203 -4.05 14.87 7.45
CA LEU A 203 -4.42 13.67 6.70
C LEU A 203 -3.54 12.46 7.05
N CYS A 204 -2.48 12.66 7.84
CA CYS A 204 -1.62 11.61 8.38
C CYS A 204 -1.80 11.41 9.89
N GLN A 205 -2.35 12.40 10.62
CA GLN A 205 -2.44 12.43 12.09
C GLN A 205 -3.86 12.17 12.59
N TYR A 206 -4.40 10.99 12.32
CA TYR A 206 -5.72 10.57 12.84
C TYR A 206 -5.66 9.15 13.43
N GLU A 207 -6.64 8.85 14.27
CA GLU A 207 -6.84 7.50 14.79
C GLU A 207 -7.86 6.76 13.92
N TYR A 208 -7.58 5.50 13.60
CA TYR A 208 -8.56 4.66 12.91
C TYR A 208 -9.75 4.34 13.79
N THR A 209 -10.89 4.15 13.15
CA THR A 209 -12.07 3.55 13.79
C THR A 209 -11.84 2.05 14.03
N LEU A 210 -12.66 1.41 14.82
CA LEU A 210 -12.60 -0.05 14.99
C LEU A 210 -12.79 -0.76 13.64
N ASN A 211 -13.72 -0.28 12.78
CA ASN A 211 -13.87 -0.77 11.42
C ASN A 211 -12.58 -0.65 10.60
N GLY A 212 -11.88 0.49 10.69
CA GLY A 212 -10.60 0.66 10.01
C GLY A 212 -9.55 -0.35 10.50
N TYR A 213 -9.43 -0.53 11.80
CA TYR A 213 -8.54 -1.54 12.38
C TYR A 213 -8.95 -2.97 12.01
N GLU A 214 -10.26 -3.28 11.99
CA GLU A 214 -10.73 -4.59 11.53
C GLU A 214 -10.23 -4.87 10.11
N ASN A 215 -10.44 -3.93 9.20
CA ASN A 215 -10.02 -4.08 7.80
C ASN A 215 -8.51 -4.29 7.66
N ILE A 216 -7.69 -3.51 8.39
CA ILE A 216 -6.23 -3.64 8.36
C ILE A 216 -5.76 -4.98 8.91
N VAL A 217 -6.28 -5.40 10.07
CA VAL A 217 -5.89 -6.68 10.68
C VAL A 217 -6.39 -7.86 9.84
N ARG A 218 -7.52 -7.71 9.17
CA ARG A 218 -8.02 -8.70 8.22
C ARG A 218 -7.10 -8.85 7.02
N LEU A 219 -6.61 -7.74 6.43
CA LEU A 219 -5.58 -7.79 5.38
C LEU A 219 -4.34 -8.57 5.85
N MET A 220 -3.86 -8.30 7.08
CA MET A 220 -2.72 -9.03 7.67
C MET A 220 -2.95 -10.55 7.77
N VAL A 221 -4.18 -10.96 8.08
CA VAL A 221 -4.55 -12.39 8.14
C VAL A 221 -4.68 -12.97 6.75
N ASP A 222 -5.39 -12.28 5.86
CA ASP A 222 -5.74 -12.78 4.53
C ASP A 222 -4.52 -13.01 3.65
N ILE A 223 -3.56 -12.10 3.62
CA ILE A 223 -2.38 -12.20 2.74
C ILE A 223 -1.47 -13.38 3.04
N TYR A 224 -1.65 -14.06 4.17
CA TYR A 224 -0.94 -15.29 4.55
C TYR A 224 -1.87 -16.51 4.61
N ASN A 225 -3.10 -16.40 4.11
CA ASN A 225 -4.03 -17.52 3.98
C ASN A 225 -3.95 -18.11 2.55
N PRO A 226 -3.36 -19.30 2.36
CA PRO A 226 -3.21 -19.88 1.03
C PRO A 226 -4.54 -20.14 0.32
N ASN A 227 -5.62 -20.33 1.08
CA ASN A 227 -6.93 -20.73 0.54
C ASN A 227 -7.65 -19.61 -0.23
N ILE A 228 -7.22 -18.35 -0.11
CA ILE A 228 -7.82 -17.24 -0.87
C ILE A 228 -7.21 -17.05 -2.26
N TYR A 229 -6.03 -17.68 -2.52
CA TYR A 229 -5.29 -17.47 -3.75
C TYR A 229 -5.79 -18.37 -4.90
N ASN A 230 -6.41 -17.74 -5.89
CA ASN A 230 -6.78 -18.36 -7.16
C ASN A 230 -5.75 -17.95 -8.24
N LYS A 231 -4.53 -18.51 -8.13
CA LYS A 231 -3.41 -18.16 -9.00
C LYS A 231 -3.68 -18.57 -10.45
N LYS A 232 -3.65 -17.60 -11.36
CA LYS A 232 -3.79 -17.77 -12.81
C LYS A 232 -2.49 -17.45 -13.55
N ASN A 233 -1.65 -16.57 -13.01
CA ASN A 233 -0.37 -16.16 -13.62
C ASN A 233 0.83 -16.54 -12.71
N PRO A 234 1.33 -17.78 -12.76
CA PRO A 234 2.49 -18.21 -11.96
C PRO A 234 3.81 -17.52 -12.35
N HIS A 235 3.85 -16.86 -13.49
CA HIS A 235 5.03 -16.17 -14.01
C HIS A 235 4.98 -14.64 -13.80
N LEU A 236 3.97 -14.12 -13.09
CA LEU A 236 3.89 -12.70 -12.74
C LEU A 236 5.23 -12.25 -12.12
N PRO A 237 5.92 -11.24 -12.70
CA PRO A 237 7.10 -10.67 -12.08
C PRO A 237 6.73 -9.96 -10.78
N ILE A 238 7.39 -10.31 -9.67
CA ILE A 238 7.13 -9.73 -8.34
C ILE A 238 8.45 -9.20 -7.77
N LEU A 239 8.46 -7.93 -7.39
CA LEU A 239 9.57 -7.28 -6.71
C LEU A 239 9.19 -6.95 -5.27
N PHE A 240 9.89 -7.51 -4.30
CA PHE A 240 9.82 -7.10 -2.90
C PHE A 240 10.92 -6.10 -2.59
N ILE A 241 10.57 -4.96 -2.00
CA ILE A 241 11.51 -3.93 -1.56
C ILE A 241 11.16 -3.46 -0.14
N ALA A 242 12.18 -3.22 0.68
CA ALA A 242 12.01 -2.66 2.03
C ALA A 242 13.31 -2.03 2.53
N GLY A 243 13.23 -1.15 3.52
CA GLY A 243 14.38 -0.75 4.32
C GLY A 243 14.81 -1.87 5.26
N ALA A 244 16.12 -2.05 5.46
CA ALA A 244 16.63 -3.07 6.37
C ALA A 244 16.33 -2.72 7.84
N ASP A 245 16.14 -1.43 8.14
CA ASP A 245 15.78 -0.92 9.48
C ASP A 245 14.27 -0.67 9.65
N ASP A 246 13.45 -1.18 8.72
CA ASP A 246 12.00 -1.08 8.78
C ASP A 246 11.42 -2.02 9.87
N PRO A 247 10.83 -1.49 10.98
CA PRO A 247 10.27 -2.34 12.03
C PRO A 247 9.04 -3.14 11.57
N VAL A 248 8.38 -2.74 10.48
CA VAL A 248 7.17 -3.39 9.96
C VAL A 248 7.47 -4.76 9.35
N ILE A 249 8.65 -4.92 8.76
CA ILE A 249 9.10 -6.23 8.23
C ILE A 249 9.59 -7.18 9.34
N SER A 250 9.66 -6.71 10.60
CA SER A 250 10.11 -7.42 11.80
C SER A 250 11.57 -7.87 11.76
N SER A 251 11.99 -8.60 10.74
CA SER A 251 13.35 -9.07 10.49
C SER A 251 13.56 -9.43 9.04
N GLU A 252 14.81 -9.47 8.58
CA GLU A 252 15.16 -9.98 7.24
C GLU A 252 14.62 -11.42 7.03
N LYS A 253 14.70 -12.27 8.06
CA LYS A 253 14.14 -13.63 8.00
C LYS A 253 12.63 -13.62 7.74
N ASP A 254 11.89 -12.77 8.43
CA ASP A 254 10.43 -12.70 8.27
C ASP A 254 10.04 -12.07 6.94
N TRP A 255 10.83 -11.10 6.45
CA TRP A 255 10.71 -10.53 5.12
C TRP A 255 10.97 -11.57 4.02
N ASN A 256 12.00 -12.42 4.18
CA ASN A 256 12.25 -13.56 3.29
C ASN A 256 11.11 -14.60 3.35
N ASN A 257 10.54 -14.85 4.53
CA ASN A 257 9.38 -15.73 4.69
C ASN A 257 8.14 -15.21 3.94
N ALA A 258 7.97 -13.89 3.79
CA ALA A 258 6.87 -13.31 3.03
C ALA A 258 7.01 -13.60 1.53
N GLN A 259 8.22 -13.60 1.00
CA GLN A 259 8.53 -13.99 -0.38
C GLN A 259 8.33 -15.50 -0.58
N ALA A 260 8.93 -16.30 0.30
CA ALA A 260 8.80 -17.77 0.28
C ALA A 260 7.33 -18.22 0.36
N PHE A 261 6.46 -17.47 1.05
CA PHE A 261 5.03 -17.75 1.08
C PHE A 261 4.42 -17.70 -0.34
N LEU A 262 4.73 -16.68 -1.14
CA LEU A 262 4.25 -16.59 -2.53
C LEU A 262 4.93 -17.63 -3.45
N GLU A 263 6.21 -17.94 -3.23
CA GLU A 263 6.91 -19.03 -3.95
C GLU A 263 6.24 -20.36 -3.69
N ASN A 264 5.87 -20.66 -2.44
CA ASN A 264 5.14 -21.88 -2.07
C ASN A 264 3.73 -21.95 -2.67
N LEU A 265 3.11 -20.80 -2.97
CA LEU A 265 1.87 -20.75 -3.75
C LEU A 265 2.12 -21.00 -5.25
N GLY A 266 3.39 -21.01 -5.68
CA GLY A 266 3.83 -21.31 -7.05
C GLY A 266 4.06 -20.11 -7.94
N TYR A 267 4.23 -18.88 -7.40
CA TYR A 267 4.80 -17.77 -8.15
C TYR A 267 6.30 -18.00 -8.34
N LYS A 268 6.80 -17.84 -9.59
CA LYS A 268 8.15 -18.28 -9.98
C LYS A 268 9.15 -17.14 -10.16
N ASN A 269 8.69 -15.90 -10.30
CA ASN A 269 9.51 -14.76 -10.67
C ASN A 269 9.52 -13.72 -9.54
N ILE A 270 10.05 -14.09 -8.37
CA ILE A 270 10.14 -13.22 -7.20
C ILE A 270 11.58 -12.75 -7.04
N LYS A 271 11.76 -11.44 -6.80
CA LYS A 271 13.03 -10.83 -6.47
C LYS A 271 12.85 -9.94 -5.24
N GLY A 272 13.82 -9.96 -4.33
CA GLY A 272 13.86 -9.10 -3.15
C GLY A 272 15.07 -8.17 -3.16
N ILE A 273 14.91 -6.93 -2.66
CA ILE A 273 15.98 -5.97 -2.40
C ILE A 273 15.72 -5.34 -1.03
N LEU A 274 16.69 -5.44 -0.12
CA LEU A 274 16.71 -4.71 1.14
C LEU A 274 17.71 -3.56 1.05
N TYR A 275 17.27 -2.37 1.45
CA TYR A 275 18.10 -1.16 1.44
C TYR A 275 18.69 -0.93 2.84
N PRO A 276 20.01 -1.02 3.01
CA PRO A 276 20.65 -0.82 4.31
C PRO A 276 20.44 0.61 4.82
N ASN A 277 20.31 0.76 6.14
CA ASN A 277 20.13 2.05 6.83
C ASN A 277 18.86 2.82 6.43
N GLN A 278 17.92 2.21 5.71
CA GLN A 278 16.63 2.80 5.38
C GLN A 278 15.53 2.20 6.24
N ARG A 279 14.55 3.03 6.60
CA ARG A 279 13.38 2.67 7.41
C ARG A 279 12.19 2.33 6.52
N HIS A 280 10.97 2.57 6.99
CA HIS A 280 9.73 2.13 6.37
C HIS A 280 9.41 2.81 5.03
N GLU A 281 9.59 4.13 4.96
CA GLU A 281 9.25 4.93 3.77
C GLU A 281 10.46 5.10 2.84
N ILE A 282 10.94 4.03 2.25
CA ILE A 282 12.15 4.04 1.39
C ILE A 282 12.05 4.98 0.19
N LEU A 283 10.84 5.36 -0.24
CA LEU A 283 10.62 6.35 -1.29
C LEU A 283 10.85 7.80 -0.82
N ASN A 284 10.94 8.02 0.49
CA ASN A 284 11.08 9.34 1.12
C ASN A 284 12.42 9.49 1.88
N GLU A 285 13.26 8.46 1.85
CA GLU A 285 14.58 8.50 2.49
C GLU A 285 15.54 9.50 1.82
N LEU A 286 16.61 9.86 2.52
CA LEU A 286 17.64 10.76 1.97
C LEU A 286 18.27 10.21 0.69
N GLU A 287 18.44 8.88 0.61
CA GLU A 287 19.03 8.16 -0.54
C GLU A 287 17.93 7.50 -1.41
N ASN A 288 16.75 8.08 -1.50
CA ASN A 288 15.62 7.52 -2.26
C ASN A 288 15.91 7.37 -3.76
N GLU A 289 16.85 8.13 -4.31
CA GLU A 289 17.25 8.00 -5.73
C GLU A 289 17.76 6.60 -6.07
N VAL A 290 18.43 5.92 -5.13
CA VAL A 290 18.88 4.53 -5.33
C VAL A 290 17.66 3.61 -5.51
N VAL A 291 16.66 3.76 -4.64
CA VAL A 291 15.40 3.00 -4.70
C VAL A 291 14.65 3.29 -6.00
N TYR A 292 14.52 4.55 -6.37
CA TYR A 292 13.85 4.99 -7.60
C TYR A 292 14.50 4.38 -8.83
N ASN A 293 15.84 4.42 -8.91
CA ASN A 293 16.60 3.89 -10.03
C ASN A 293 16.52 2.35 -10.10
N ASP A 294 16.51 1.65 -8.98
CA ASP A 294 16.37 0.19 -8.97
C ASP A 294 14.96 -0.25 -9.39
N ILE A 295 13.92 0.48 -8.96
CA ILE A 295 12.56 0.28 -9.46
C ILE A 295 12.52 0.53 -10.98
N LEU A 296 13.08 1.64 -11.46
CA LEU A 296 13.12 1.97 -12.89
C LEU A 296 13.86 0.89 -13.71
N LYS A 297 15.01 0.41 -13.25
CA LYS A 297 15.73 -0.70 -13.89
C LYS A 297 14.90 -1.97 -13.96
N TRP A 298 14.15 -2.26 -12.89
CA TRP A 298 13.28 -3.42 -12.87
C TRP A 298 12.09 -3.26 -13.83
N LEU A 299 11.46 -2.09 -13.86
CA LEU A 299 10.39 -1.75 -14.81
C LEU A 299 10.86 -1.92 -16.26
N ASN A 300 12.01 -1.33 -16.63
CA ASN A 300 12.58 -1.42 -17.96
C ASN A 300 12.94 -2.85 -18.39
N LYS A 301 13.12 -3.76 -17.44
CA LYS A 301 13.41 -5.18 -17.74
C LYS A 301 12.16 -5.97 -18.06
N ILE A 302 11.02 -5.60 -17.47
CA ILE A 302 9.76 -6.37 -17.60
C ILE A 302 8.82 -5.77 -18.64
N ILE A 303 9.03 -4.52 -19.05
CA ILE A 303 8.33 -3.84 -20.16
C ILE A 303 9.06 -4.03 -21.46
#